data_35fbdb752152c4c4f6bd7db0aa951fba
#
_entry.id   35fbdb752152c4c4f6bd7db0aa951fba
#
_cell.length_a   1.000
_cell.length_b   1.000
_cell.length_c   1.000
_cell.angle_alpha   90.00
_cell.angle_beta   90.00
_cell.angle_gamma   90.00
#
_symmetry.space_group_name_H-M   'P 1'
#
loop_
_entity.id
_entity.type
_entity.pdbx_description
1 polymer ?
#
loop_
_entity_poly.entity_id
_entity_poly.type
_entity_poly.pdbx_seq_one_letter_code
_entity_poly.pdbx_strand_id
1 'polypeptide(L)'
;SNLINVSEGGPGEDGWSIPEDSSLIVWNLPYLSPPREGEPVLEAIEEASLSDLADGGWSDLLLGELGSATVRDDCLVVMLHRTDPPSPSSPESWKSEGWSSRLLASSRIADESLEVISYWRPGSGTPPIVLEECRSTMDEAEKISEPGWQRVLSLSQISGRGRRGSSWQSKTGDLACTWLIPSNVVEEYSPGLTQTAIGAVVSDALRCNVKWPNDILTDGGAKLGGVLLEGGTGSPRVKVGIGLNRKGGSLDGIRIAGWEDVLGPSRASEVFEMVDAAVASLFEELPSVSPITREELLRISWRGLSESLSQGTHVSRSGSSVRPVGLTEDGHLILYCESGVETVDEVESLSWVA
;
A
#
# COMPACT_ATOMS: atom_id res chain seq x y z
N SER A 1 -28.94 26.63 9.35
CA SER A 1 -28.68 27.52 8.20
C SER A 1 -27.57 26.88 7.38
N ASN A 2 -27.88 26.50 6.15
CA ASN A 2 -26.86 26.03 5.21
C ASN A 2 -25.98 27.21 4.83
N LEU A 3 -24.83 27.31 5.43
CA LEU A 3 -23.84 28.29 5.06
C LEU A 3 -23.01 27.71 3.91
N ILE A 4 -23.23 28.20 2.71
CA ILE A 4 -22.33 27.98 1.59
C ILE A 4 -21.41 29.20 1.59
N ASN A 5 -20.11 28.96 1.77
CA ASN A 5 -19.09 29.96 1.57
C ASN A 5 -18.49 29.77 0.18
N VAL A 6 -18.36 30.83 -0.57
CA VAL A 6 -17.72 30.83 -1.89
C VAL A 6 -16.47 31.69 -1.79
N SER A 7 -15.35 31.15 -2.18
CA SER A 7 -14.08 31.86 -2.28
C SER A 7 -13.48 31.65 -3.67
N GLU A 8 -12.73 32.62 -4.15
CA GLU A 8 -11.91 32.52 -5.35
C GLU A 8 -10.51 32.08 -4.94
N GLY A 9 -9.84 31.29 -5.77
CA GLY A 9 -8.49 30.81 -5.56
C GLY A 9 -8.38 29.30 -5.50
N GLY A 10 -7.15 28.80 -5.47
CA GLY A 10 -6.81 27.38 -5.46
C GLY A 10 -5.49 27.08 -4.74
N PRO A 11 -5.13 25.81 -4.57
CA PRO A 11 -3.88 25.40 -3.94
C PRO A 11 -2.67 26.09 -4.57
N GLY A 12 -1.76 26.61 -3.73
CA GLY A 12 -0.55 27.30 -4.15
C GLY A 12 -0.74 28.80 -4.44
N GLU A 13 -1.95 29.35 -4.33
CA GLU A 13 -2.18 30.79 -4.48
C GLU A 13 -2.03 31.53 -3.16
N ASP A 14 -1.43 32.72 -3.21
CA ASP A 14 -1.25 33.58 -2.04
C ASP A 14 -2.59 33.91 -1.36
N GLY A 15 -2.72 33.55 -0.09
CA GLY A 15 -3.91 33.84 0.72
C GLY A 15 -5.05 32.82 0.57
N TRP A 16 -4.88 31.80 -0.25
CA TRP A 16 -5.79 30.64 -0.25
C TRP A 16 -5.40 29.66 0.85
N SER A 17 -6.36 29.01 1.44
CA SER A 17 -6.13 27.92 2.41
C SER A 17 -7.31 26.97 2.45
N ILE A 18 -7.04 25.72 2.79
CA ILE A 18 -8.10 24.76 3.07
C ILE A 18 -8.87 25.24 4.32
N PRO A 19 -10.22 25.28 4.29
CA PRO A 19 -10.99 25.63 5.46
C PRO A 19 -10.65 24.76 6.67
N GLU A 20 -10.46 25.38 7.82
CA GLU A 20 -10.21 24.67 9.08
C GLU A 20 -11.30 23.64 9.37
N ASP A 21 -10.94 22.56 10.06
CA ASP A 21 -11.85 21.45 10.40
C ASP A 21 -12.53 20.76 9.22
N SER A 22 -11.97 20.89 8.01
CA SER A 22 -12.46 20.16 6.84
C SER A 22 -12.44 18.64 7.09
N SER A 23 -13.58 17.98 6.87
CA SER A 23 -13.75 16.53 7.00
C SER A 23 -13.86 15.80 5.66
N LEU A 24 -14.14 16.55 4.59
CA LEU A 24 -14.23 16.04 3.23
C LEU A 24 -13.77 17.11 2.24
N ILE A 25 -12.86 16.72 1.37
CA ILE A 25 -12.41 17.51 0.23
C ILE A 25 -12.73 16.70 -1.04
N VAL A 26 -13.45 17.30 -1.98
CA VAL A 26 -13.78 16.66 -3.26
C VAL A 26 -13.28 17.56 -4.39
N TRP A 27 -12.51 16.96 -5.28
CA TRP A 27 -11.97 17.70 -6.42
C TRP A 27 -12.04 16.90 -7.73
N ASN A 28 -12.70 17.48 -8.72
CA ASN A 28 -12.59 17.02 -10.09
C ASN A 28 -11.34 17.69 -10.70
N LEU A 29 -10.20 17.02 -10.59
CA LEU A 29 -8.93 17.55 -11.05
C LEU A 29 -8.96 17.85 -12.54
N PRO A 30 -8.38 18.98 -12.98
CA PRO A 30 -7.96 19.14 -14.35
C PRO A 30 -6.97 18.03 -14.74
N TYR A 31 -7.09 17.48 -15.94
CA TYR A 31 -6.31 16.28 -16.30
C TYR A 31 -5.62 16.35 -17.67
N LEU A 32 -5.79 17.45 -18.41
CA LEU A 32 -5.06 17.64 -19.66
C LEU A 32 -3.65 18.15 -19.36
N SER A 33 -2.66 17.53 -19.97
CA SER A 33 -1.31 18.06 -19.90
C SER A 33 -1.25 19.47 -20.53
N PRO A 34 -0.44 20.40 -19.96
CA PRO A 34 -0.26 21.70 -20.56
C PRO A 34 0.14 21.59 -22.04
N PRO A 35 -0.36 22.50 -22.92
CA PRO A 35 -0.02 22.44 -24.35
C PRO A 35 1.48 22.61 -24.56
N ARG A 36 2.04 21.83 -25.47
CA ARG A 36 3.45 21.94 -25.89
C ARG A 36 3.61 23.07 -26.90
N GLU A 37 4.84 23.55 -27.07
CA GLU A 37 5.15 24.56 -28.05
C GLU A 37 4.71 24.12 -29.46
N GLY A 38 3.80 24.90 -30.09
CA GLY A 38 3.22 24.63 -31.41
C GLY A 38 1.91 23.84 -31.40
N GLU A 39 1.41 23.41 -30.24
CA GLU A 39 0.05 22.85 -30.10
C GLU A 39 -1.01 23.96 -30.00
N PRO A 40 -2.27 23.66 -30.38
CA PRO A 40 -3.38 24.61 -30.17
C PRO A 40 -3.52 24.98 -28.70
N VAL A 41 -3.56 26.26 -28.41
CA VAL A 41 -3.78 26.75 -27.06
C VAL A 41 -5.29 26.73 -26.79
N LEU A 42 -5.68 26.26 -25.63
CA LEU A 42 -7.05 26.30 -25.14
C LEU A 42 -7.47 27.77 -24.89
N GLU A 43 -8.76 28.05 -24.94
CA GLU A 43 -9.24 29.32 -24.42
C GLU A 43 -8.99 29.43 -22.91
N ALA A 44 -8.79 30.67 -22.39
CA ALA A 44 -8.39 30.88 -20.99
C ALA A 44 -9.30 30.16 -19.96
N ILE A 45 -10.61 30.11 -20.24
CA ILE A 45 -11.57 29.36 -19.39
C ILE A 45 -11.40 27.85 -19.49
N GLU A 46 -11.12 27.35 -20.68
CA GLU A 46 -10.87 25.92 -20.91
C GLU A 46 -9.53 25.50 -20.29
N GLU A 47 -8.50 26.31 -20.46
CA GLU A 47 -7.19 26.08 -19.85
C GLU A 47 -7.31 26.03 -18.33
N ALA A 48 -7.99 26.98 -17.70
CA ALA A 48 -8.19 27.03 -16.26
C ALA A 48 -8.99 25.85 -15.70
N SER A 49 -9.87 25.24 -16.51
CA SER A 49 -10.74 24.13 -16.05
C SER A 49 -10.25 22.75 -16.44
N LEU A 50 -9.40 22.62 -17.45
CA LEU A 50 -9.01 21.34 -18.03
C LEU A 50 -7.51 21.05 -17.91
N SER A 51 -6.65 22.09 -17.86
CA SER A 51 -5.19 21.90 -17.83
C SER A 51 -4.68 21.63 -16.42
N ASP A 52 -3.95 20.54 -16.28
CA ASP A 52 -3.16 20.23 -15.10
C ASP A 52 -1.81 20.98 -15.16
N LEU A 53 -1.07 21.00 -14.07
CA LEU A 53 0.27 21.58 -13.99
C LEU A 53 1.31 20.59 -14.53
N ALA A 54 2.42 21.11 -15.06
CA ALA A 54 3.44 20.27 -15.70
C ALA A 54 4.13 19.29 -14.73
N ASP A 55 4.44 19.77 -13.51
CA ASP A 55 5.20 19.00 -12.51
C ASP A 55 4.31 18.68 -11.31
N GLY A 56 3.99 17.38 -11.12
CA GLY A 56 3.20 16.88 -9.99
C GLY A 56 1.71 17.25 -10.01
N GLY A 57 1.32 18.16 -10.87
CA GLY A 57 -0.06 18.59 -11.06
C GLY A 57 -0.64 19.34 -9.87
N TRP A 58 -1.92 19.65 -9.96
CA TRP A 58 -2.70 20.25 -8.88
C TRP A 58 -2.80 19.35 -7.64
N SER A 59 -2.69 18.04 -7.84
CA SER A 59 -2.73 17.06 -6.78
C SER A 59 -1.59 17.25 -5.77
N ASP A 60 -0.37 17.52 -6.24
CA ASP A 60 0.79 17.72 -5.38
C ASP A 60 0.74 19.07 -4.65
N LEU A 61 0.16 20.10 -5.27
CA LEU A 61 -0.08 21.37 -4.57
C LEU A 61 -1.08 21.19 -3.42
N LEU A 62 -2.20 20.47 -3.65
CA LEU A 62 -3.15 20.17 -2.59
C LEU A 62 -2.51 19.34 -1.46
N LEU A 63 -1.67 18.38 -1.79
CA LEU A 63 -0.93 17.59 -0.82
C LEU A 63 0.00 18.46 0.04
N GLY A 64 0.69 19.41 -0.58
CA GLY A 64 1.52 20.39 0.13
C GLY A 64 0.72 21.29 1.09
N GLU A 65 -0.45 21.78 0.65
CA GLU A 65 -1.36 22.57 1.50
C GLU A 65 -1.87 21.77 2.69
N LEU A 66 -2.23 20.49 2.49
CA LEU A 66 -2.66 19.58 3.56
C LEU A 66 -1.58 19.34 4.60
N GLY A 67 -0.31 19.44 4.24
CA GLY A 67 0.81 19.33 5.18
C GLY A 67 0.86 20.45 6.22
N SER A 68 0.29 21.63 5.90
CA SER A 68 0.25 22.81 6.77
C SER A 68 -1.14 23.16 7.29
N ALA A 69 -2.20 22.58 6.71
CA ALA A 69 -3.59 22.88 7.06
C ALA A 69 -4.03 22.22 8.36
N THR A 70 -4.93 22.87 9.08
CA THR A 70 -5.63 22.30 10.25
C THR A 70 -6.93 21.65 9.76
N VAL A 71 -6.79 20.49 9.11
CA VAL A 71 -7.95 19.65 8.76
C VAL A 71 -8.23 18.64 9.87
N ARG A 72 -9.41 18.02 9.85
CA ARG A 72 -9.73 16.94 10.78
C ARG A 72 -8.86 15.72 10.56
N ASP A 73 -8.53 15.00 11.62
CA ASP A 73 -7.75 13.74 11.54
C ASP A 73 -8.44 12.66 10.69
N ASP A 74 -9.78 12.70 10.59
CA ASP A 74 -10.60 11.82 9.76
C ASP A 74 -10.96 12.45 8.39
N CYS A 75 -10.23 13.48 7.96
CA CYS A 75 -10.47 14.13 6.68
C CYS A 75 -10.27 13.15 5.52
N LEU A 76 -11.30 13.04 4.69
CA LEU A 76 -11.28 12.26 3.46
C LEU A 76 -11.09 13.19 2.27
N VAL A 77 -10.14 12.87 1.40
CA VAL A 77 -9.95 13.58 0.12
C VAL A 77 -10.39 12.66 -1.01
N VAL A 78 -11.24 13.15 -1.89
CA VAL A 78 -11.75 12.38 -3.04
C VAL A 78 -11.43 13.15 -4.31
N MET A 79 -10.65 12.52 -5.18
CA MET A 79 -10.22 13.14 -6.44
C MET A 79 -10.53 12.26 -7.63
N LEU A 80 -10.85 12.89 -8.75
CA LEU A 80 -10.94 12.23 -10.05
C LEU A 80 -9.62 12.41 -10.78
N HIS A 81 -9.01 11.28 -11.17
CA HIS A 81 -7.76 11.23 -11.95
C HIS A 81 -8.03 10.65 -13.33
N ARG A 82 -7.29 11.13 -14.34
CA ARG A 82 -7.13 10.41 -15.60
C ARG A 82 -5.89 9.53 -15.49
N THR A 83 -6.08 8.21 -15.64
CA THR A 83 -5.00 7.21 -15.47
C THR A 83 -4.49 6.65 -16.78
N ASP A 84 -5.26 6.76 -17.87
CA ASP A 84 -4.85 6.36 -19.22
C ASP A 84 -5.48 7.30 -20.28
N PRO A 85 -4.69 8.09 -21.03
CA PRO A 85 -3.28 8.41 -20.76
C PRO A 85 -3.11 9.13 -19.41
N PRO A 86 -1.98 8.95 -18.71
CA PRO A 86 -1.82 9.51 -17.36
C PRO A 86 -1.82 11.05 -17.40
N SER A 87 -2.41 11.66 -16.37
CA SER A 87 -2.30 13.09 -16.10
C SER A 87 -1.05 13.39 -15.26
N PRO A 88 -0.57 14.65 -15.21
CA PRO A 88 0.50 15.05 -14.30
C PRO A 88 0.18 14.79 -12.82
N SER A 89 -1.06 14.98 -12.41
CA SER A 89 -1.55 14.66 -11.06
C SER A 89 -1.56 13.15 -10.83
N SER A 90 -0.59 12.64 -10.06
CA SER A 90 -0.39 11.22 -9.82
C SER A 90 -0.80 10.82 -8.39
N PRO A 91 -1.45 9.66 -8.21
CA PRO A 91 -1.70 9.09 -6.88
C PRO A 91 -0.42 8.69 -6.12
N GLU A 92 0.71 8.52 -6.80
CA GLU A 92 1.95 7.99 -6.20
C GLU A 92 2.56 8.92 -5.16
N SER A 93 2.49 10.25 -5.37
CA SER A 93 2.97 11.24 -4.40
C SER A 93 2.27 11.10 -3.05
N TRP A 94 0.96 10.86 -3.06
CA TRP A 94 0.16 10.68 -1.85
C TRP A 94 0.56 9.46 -1.05
N LYS A 95 0.84 8.35 -1.73
CA LYS A 95 1.32 7.11 -1.09
C LYS A 95 2.68 7.32 -0.42
N SER A 96 3.60 8.01 -1.09
CA SER A 96 4.94 8.29 -0.54
C SER A 96 4.91 9.21 0.68
N GLU A 97 3.89 10.04 0.81
CA GLU A 97 3.65 10.93 1.96
C GLU A 97 2.77 10.28 3.05
N GLY A 98 2.57 8.95 2.99
CA GLY A 98 1.86 8.19 4.02
C GLY A 98 0.33 8.33 3.98
N TRP A 99 -0.23 8.76 2.83
CA TRP A 99 -1.67 8.74 2.60
C TRP A 99 -2.11 7.38 2.07
N SER A 100 -3.10 6.80 2.70
CA SER A 100 -3.79 5.63 2.19
C SER A 100 -4.71 5.99 1.05
N SER A 101 -5.00 5.04 0.15
CA SER A 101 -5.91 5.31 -0.96
C SER A 101 -6.72 4.08 -1.33
N ARG A 102 -7.95 4.31 -1.83
CA ARG A 102 -8.82 3.25 -2.37
C ARG A 102 -9.59 3.76 -3.57
N LEU A 103 -9.67 2.92 -4.60
CA LEU A 103 -10.48 3.18 -5.78
C LEU A 103 -11.97 3.11 -5.39
N LEU A 104 -12.72 4.17 -5.68
CA LEU A 104 -14.18 4.23 -5.46
C LEU A 104 -14.96 3.89 -6.72
N ALA A 105 -14.48 4.37 -7.86
CA ALA A 105 -15.11 4.14 -9.16
C ALA A 105 -14.10 4.28 -10.29
N SER A 106 -14.33 3.57 -11.38
CA SER A 106 -13.58 3.72 -12.62
C SER A 106 -14.52 3.73 -13.81
N SER A 107 -14.15 4.47 -14.85
CA SER A 107 -14.86 4.53 -16.11
C SER A 107 -13.89 4.65 -17.26
N ARG A 108 -14.21 4.00 -18.39
CA ARG A 108 -13.51 4.22 -19.65
C ARG A 108 -14.42 4.95 -20.61
N ILE A 109 -14.01 6.12 -21.06
CA ILE A 109 -14.72 6.97 -22.00
C ILE A 109 -13.84 7.14 -23.23
N ALA A 110 -14.22 6.53 -24.35
CA ALA A 110 -13.43 6.41 -25.56
C ALA A 110 -12.06 5.76 -25.24
N ASP A 111 -10.97 6.49 -25.40
CA ASP A 111 -9.60 6.08 -25.15
C ASP A 111 -9.02 6.57 -23.81
N GLU A 112 -9.87 7.22 -22.99
CA GLU A 112 -9.47 7.69 -21.65
C GLU A 112 -10.01 6.78 -20.54
N SER A 113 -9.17 6.51 -19.55
CA SER A 113 -9.54 5.87 -18.29
C SER A 113 -9.55 6.89 -17.16
N LEU A 114 -10.68 6.99 -16.48
CA LEU A 114 -10.89 7.89 -15.35
C LEU A 114 -11.12 7.08 -14.08
N GLU A 115 -10.50 7.50 -12.99
CA GLU A 115 -10.61 6.86 -11.68
C GLU A 115 -10.94 7.88 -10.61
N VAL A 116 -11.93 7.56 -9.78
CA VAL A 116 -12.23 8.31 -8.56
C VAL A 116 -11.55 7.59 -7.41
N ILE A 117 -10.61 8.27 -6.77
CA ILE A 117 -9.78 7.72 -5.69
C ILE A 117 -10.04 8.51 -4.42
N SER A 118 -10.24 7.80 -3.32
CA SER A 118 -10.27 8.38 -1.97
C SER A 118 -8.91 8.28 -1.31
N TYR A 119 -8.53 9.31 -0.54
CA TYR A 119 -7.29 9.37 0.22
C TYR A 119 -7.57 9.75 1.67
N TRP A 120 -6.84 9.17 2.61
CA TRP A 120 -6.95 9.46 4.04
C TRP A 120 -5.66 9.16 4.79
N ARG A 121 -5.51 9.74 5.98
CA ARG A 121 -4.43 9.39 6.91
C ARG A 121 -4.85 8.18 7.74
N PRO A 122 -4.06 7.08 7.77
CA PRO A 122 -4.43 5.89 8.54
C PRO A 122 -4.62 6.17 10.03
N GLY A 123 -5.67 5.58 10.59
CA GLY A 123 -5.94 5.63 12.03
C GLY A 123 -6.71 6.84 12.51
N SER A 124 -7.15 7.75 11.64
CA SER A 124 -8.00 8.89 12.01
C SER A 124 -7.55 9.57 13.32
N GLY A 125 -6.29 9.99 13.39
CA GLY A 125 -5.69 10.63 14.57
C GLY A 125 -5.28 9.70 15.72
N THR A 126 -5.56 8.39 15.65
CA THR A 126 -5.05 7.44 16.64
C THR A 126 -3.58 7.15 16.36
N PRO A 127 -2.63 7.54 17.24
CA PRO A 127 -1.22 7.26 16.98
C PRO A 127 -0.89 5.78 17.19
N PRO A 128 0.12 5.24 16.49
CA PRO A 128 0.61 3.89 16.76
C PRO A 128 1.30 3.83 18.13
N ILE A 129 1.26 2.65 18.75
CA ILE A 129 2.06 2.38 19.95
C ILE A 129 3.49 2.11 19.51
N VAL A 130 4.43 2.96 19.93
CA VAL A 130 5.85 2.87 19.59
C VAL A 130 6.64 2.32 20.78
N LEU A 131 7.38 1.24 20.54
CA LEU A 131 8.22 0.58 21.51
C LEU A 131 9.69 0.61 21.05
N GLU A 132 10.60 0.99 21.94
CA GLU A 132 12.04 0.90 21.64
C GLU A 132 12.45 -0.56 21.45
N GLU A 133 11.97 -1.43 22.36
CA GLU A 133 12.21 -2.87 22.33
C GLU A 133 11.01 -3.63 22.86
N CYS A 134 10.71 -4.80 22.30
CA CYS A 134 9.73 -5.74 22.81
C CYS A 134 10.11 -7.19 22.51
N ARG A 135 9.43 -8.14 23.13
CA ARG A 135 9.58 -9.55 22.76
C ARG A 135 9.00 -9.80 21.39
N SER A 136 7.75 -9.41 21.17
CA SER A 136 7.05 -9.52 19.90
C SER A 136 5.97 -8.45 19.83
N THR A 137 5.92 -7.70 18.72
CA THR A 137 4.85 -6.71 18.49
C THR A 137 3.47 -7.38 18.41
N MET A 138 3.39 -8.65 18.03
CA MET A 138 2.13 -9.40 18.04
C MET A 138 1.64 -9.71 19.46
N ASP A 139 2.54 -9.95 20.43
CA ASP A 139 2.17 -10.15 21.84
C ASP A 139 1.76 -8.82 22.48
N GLU A 140 2.40 -7.73 22.09
CA GLU A 140 2.01 -6.39 22.57
C GLU A 140 0.67 -5.97 21.98
N ALA A 141 0.42 -6.23 20.70
CA ALA A 141 -0.86 -5.96 20.06
C ALA A 141 -2.04 -6.70 20.71
N GLU A 142 -1.81 -7.92 21.21
CA GLU A 142 -2.85 -8.71 21.89
C GLU A 142 -3.38 -8.04 23.18
N LYS A 143 -2.59 -7.16 23.78
CA LYS A 143 -2.97 -6.41 25.00
C LYS A 143 -3.89 -5.22 24.74
N ILE A 144 -4.07 -4.83 23.46
CA ILE A 144 -4.87 -3.68 23.07
C ILE A 144 -6.33 -4.10 23.00
N SER A 145 -7.19 -3.42 23.75
CA SER A 145 -8.64 -3.65 23.76
C SER A 145 -9.42 -2.61 22.95
N GLU A 146 -8.80 -1.46 22.68
CA GLU A 146 -9.41 -0.33 22.01
C GLU A 146 -9.82 -0.70 20.58
N PRO A 147 -11.00 -0.23 20.11
CA PRO A 147 -11.44 -0.42 18.73
C PRO A 147 -10.66 0.48 17.75
N GLY A 148 -10.96 0.33 16.46
CA GLY A 148 -10.38 1.14 15.41
C GLY A 148 -9.05 0.60 14.87
N TRP A 149 -8.35 1.42 14.11
CA TRP A 149 -7.11 1.05 13.44
C TRP A 149 -5.93 1.07 14.41
N GLN A 150 -5.69 -0.04 15.08
CA GLN A 150 -4.65 -0.18 16.11
C GLN A 150 -3.35 -0.73 15.54
N ARG A 151 -2.23 -0.11 15.86
CA ARG A 151 -0.89 -0.49 15.38
C ARG A 151 0.11 -0.48 16.52
N VAL A 152 1.00 -1.45 16.51
CA VAL A 152 2.18 -1.51 17.36
C VAL A 152 3.41 -1.58 16.49
N LEU A 153 4.42 -0.79 16.78
CA LEU A 153 5.72 -0.87 16.11
C LEU A 153 6.87 -0.92 17.12
N SER A 154 7.94 -1.61 16.75
CA SER A 154 9.17 -1.68 17.54
C SER A 154 10.38 -1.63 16.63
N LEU A 155 11.43 -0.96 17.11
CA LEU A 155 12.72 -0.88 16.43
C LEU A 155 13.71 -2.00 16.85
N SER A 156 13.29 -2.84 17.81
CA SER A 156 14.05 -4.01 18.28
C SER A 156 13.07 -5.08 18.79
N GLN A 157 13.08 -6.24 18.12
CA GLN A 157 12.22 -7.37 18.51
C GLN A 157 13.07 -8.59 18.85
N ILE A 158 12.94 -9.09 20.10
CA ILE A 158 13.80 -10.14 20.63
C ILE A 158 13.37 -11.55 20.17
N SER A 159 12.06 -11.76 20.04
CA SER A 159 11.47 -13.09 19.75
C SER A 159 10.44 -12.99 18.64
N GLY A 160 10.86 -12.48 17.46
CA GLY A 160 10.01 -12.38 16.29
C GLY A 160 9.59 -13.75 15.77
N ARG A 161 8.40 -13.81 15.22
CA ARG A 161 7.80 -15.05 14.65
C ARG A 161 7.76 -14.96 13.13
N GLY A 162 8.00 -16.07 12.49
CA GLY A 162 7.77 -16.30 11.06
C GLY A 162 6.73 -17.40 10.84
N ARG A 163 6.50 -17.74 9.59
CA ARG A 163 5.55 -18.80 9.22
C ARG A 163 6.02 -20.17 9.73
N ARG A 164 5.03 -21.05 10.02
CA ARG A 164 5.26 -22.47 10.40
C ARG A 164 6.25 -22.63 11.55
N GLY A 165 6.24 -21.71 12.51
CA GLY A 165 7.10 -21.78 13.69
C GLY A 165 8.54 -21.35 13.48
N SER A 166 8.89 -20.79 12.31
CA SER A 166 10.19 -20.16 12.11
C SER A 166 10.32 -18.88 12.95
N SER A 167 11.54 -18.47 13.26
CA SER A 167 11.83 -17.22 13.95
C SER A 167 12.09 -16.10 12.94
N TRP A 168 11.63 -14.90 13.26
CA TRP A 168 12.08 -13.67 12.62
C TRP A 168 13.21 -13.07 13.46
N GLN A 169 14.39 -12.93 12.87
CA GLN A 169 15.53 -12.31 13.54
C GLN A 169 15.57 -10.83 13.19
N SER A 170 15.36 -9.98 14.19
CA SER A 170 15.42 -8.53 14.05
C SER A 170 16.74 -8.01 14.63
N LYS A 171 17.39 -7.11 13.92
CA LYS A 171 18.52 -6.33 14.41
C LYS A 171 18.02 -5.01 14.98
N THR A 172 18.80 -4.40 15.87
CA THR A 172 18.48 -3.06 16.37
C THR A 172 18.37 -2.07 15.22
N GLY A 173 17.22 -1.40 15.13
CA GLY A 173 16.90 -0.45 14.07
C GLY A 173 16.10 -1.05 12.91
N ASP A 174 15.91 -2.38 12.86
CA ASP A 174 14.92 -2.99 11.96
C ASP A 174 13.50 -2.61 12.42
N LEU A 175 12.53 -2.67 11.53
CA LEU A 175 11.16 -2.34 11.80
C LEU A 175 10.32 -3.61 11.95
N ALA A 176 9.71 -3.78 13.10
CA ALA A 176 8.66 -4.79 13.32
C ALA A 176 7.36 -4.09 13.65
N CYS A 177 6.29 -4.41 12.91
CA CYS A 177 4.99 -3.79 13.08
C CYS A 177 3.90 -4.85 13.18
N THR A 178 2.84 -4.53 13.91
CA THR A 178 1.63 -5.37 13.96
C THR A 178 0.39 -4.49 13.91
N TRP A 179 -0.53 -4.82 13.00
CA TRP A 179 -1.87 -4.26 12.88
C TRP A 179 -2.89 -5.22 13.48
N LEU A 180 -3.91 -4.66 14.14
CA LEU A 180 -5.10 -5.39 14.58
C LEU A 180 -6.25 -5.10 13.63
N ILE A 181 -6.60 -6.08 12.81
CA ILE A 181 -7.71 -5.98 11.85
C ILE A 181 -8.91 -6.73 12.42
N PRO A 182 -10.12 -6.13 12.46
CA PRO A 182 -11.32 -6.84 12.87
C PRO A 182 -11.54 -8.11 12.03
N SER A 183 -11.88 -9.23 12.67
CA SER A 183 -12.00 -10.52 11.98
C SER A 183 -13.04 -10.49 10.86
N ASN A 184 -14.16 -9.78 11.07
CA ASN A 184 -15.22 -9.63 10.06
C ASN A 184 -14.73 -8.98 8.76
N VAL A 185 -13.66 -8.18 8.80
CA VAL A 185 -13.07 -7.53 7.61
C VAL A 185 -12.30 -8.51 6.75
N VAL A 186 -11.76 -9.57 7.34
CA VAL A 186 -10.88 -10.55 6.66
C VAL A 186 -11.45 -11.97 6.63
N GLU A 187 -12.56 -12.24 7.31
CA GLU A 187 -13.19 -13.57 7.35
C GLU A 187 -13.61 -14.10 5.98
N GLU A 188 -13.95 -13.21 5.06
CA GLU A 188 -14.33 -13.56 3.70
C GLU A 188 -13.15 -13.99 2.83
N TYR A 189 -11.92 -13.75 3.29
CA TYR A 189 -10.69 -14.00 2.53
C TYR A 189 -9.88 -15.12 3.16
N SER A 190 -9.24 -15.92 2.32
CA SER A 190 -8.29 -16.90 2.83
C SER A 190 -7.04 -16.22 3.41
N PRO A 191 -6.37 -16.80 4.42
CA PRO A 191 -5.12 -16.27 4.93
C PRO A 191 -4.02 -16.12 3.86
N GLY A 192 -3.99 -17.05 2.89
CA GLY A 192 -3.02 -17.01 1.79
C GLY A 192 -3.23 -15.80 0.88
N LEU A 193 -4.47 -15.53 0.47
CA LEU A 193 -4.81 -14.36 -0.34
C LEU A 193 -4.52 -13.07 0.42
N THR A 194 -4.95 -12.98 1.68
CA THR A 194 -4.73 -11.82 2.53
C THR A 194 -3.23 -11.50 2.68
N GLN A 195 -2.39 -12.51 2.95
CA GLN A 195 -0.94 -12.32 3.04
C GLN A 195 -0.32 -11.84 1.72
N THR A 196 -0.75 -12.43 0.60
CA THR A 196 -0.23 -12.05 -0.72
C THR A 196 -0.62 -10.63 -1.09
N ALA A 197 -1.85 -10.23 -0.80
CA ALA A 197 -2.32 -8.86 -1.05
C ALA A 197 -1.55 -7.83 -0.22
N ILE A 198 -1.36 -8.10 1.08
CA ILE A 198 -0.54 -7.23 1.93
C ILE A 198 0.90 -7.16 1.41
N GLY A 199 1.48 -8.31 1.06
CA GLY A 199 2.81 -8.36 0.45
C GLY A 199 2.90 -7.51 -0.81
N ALA A 200 1.89 -7.56 -1.68
CA ALA A 200 1.83 -6.80 -2.93
C ALA A 200 1.80 -5.28 -2.68
N VAL A 201 0.87 -4.79 -1.83
CA VAL A 201 0.77 -3.34 -1.58
C VAL A 201 1.96 -2.78 -0.80
N VAL A 202 2.55 -3.58 0.11
CA VAL A 202 3.76 -3.16 0.85
C VAL A 202 4.99 -3.16 -0.06
N SER A 203 5.10 -4.15 -0.96
CA SER A 203 6.16 -4.17 -1.96
C SER A 203 6.07 -2.98 -2.92
N ASP A 204 4.87 -2.63 -3.40
CA ASP A 204 4.62 -1.44 -4.22
C ASP A 204 5.07 -0.17 -3.49
N ALA A 205 4.61 0.03 -2.24
CA ALA A 205 4.98 1.19 -1.43
C ALA A 205 6.49 1.32 -1.19
N LEU A 206 7.20 0.20 -1.07
CA LEU A 206 8.65 0.16 -0.84
C LEU A 206 9.47 0.04 -2.14
N ARG A 207 8.84 0.09 -3.32
CA ARG A 207 9.49 -0.12 -4.62
C ARG A 207 10.25 -1.44 -4.68
N CYS A 208 9.60 -2.50 -4.25
CA CYS A 208 10.13 -3.84 -4.10
C CYS A 208 9.26 -4.86 -4.84
N ASN A 209 9.68 -6.11 -4.81
CA ASN A 209 8.99 -7.24 -5.39
C ASN A 209 8.32 -8.10 -4.31
N VAL A 210 7.13 -8.60 -4.60
CA VAL A 210 6.50 -9.62 -3.76
C VAL A 210 6.86 -11.01 -4.25
N LYS A 211 7.31 -11.88 -3.34
CA LYS A 211 7.42 -13.31 -3.59
C LYS A 211 6.29 -14.02 -2.85
N TRP A 212 5.52 -14.78 -3.61
CA TRP A 212 4.43 -15.55 -3.06
C TRP A 212 4.89 -16.52 -1.95
N PRO A 213 4.15 -16.63 -0.84
CA PRO A 213 2.92 -15.87 -0.56
C PRO A 213 3.15 -14.61 0.30
N ASN A 214 4.35 -14.35 0.83
CA ASN A 214 4.50 -13.38 1.91
C ASN A 214 5.88 -12.72 2.06
N ASP A 215 6.83 -13.01 1.17
CA ASP A 215 8.17 -12.40 1.24
C ASP A 215 8.22 -11.11 0.40
N ILE A 216 8.94 -10.12 0.90
CA ILE A 216 9.25 -8.87 0.22
C ILE A 216 10.72 -8.93 -0.19
N LEU A 217 10.98 -8.81 -1.50
CA LEU A 217 12.31 -8.93 -2.09
C LEU A 217 12.68 -7.65 -2.84
N THR A 218 13.95 -7.33 -2.90
CA THR A 218 14.47 -6.35 -3.86
C THR A 218 14.51 -6.94 -5.27
N ASP A 219 14.73 -6.09 -6.29
CA ASP A 219 14.91 -6.51 -7.69
C ASP A 219 16.02 -7.56 -7.87
N GLY A 220 17.06 -7.49 -7.04
CA GLY A 220 18.13 -8.50 -7.01
C GLY A 220 17.82 -9.76 -6.21
N GLY A 221 16.56 -10.00 -5.81
CA GLY A 221 16.10 -11.18 -5.08
C GLY A 221 16.54 -11.29 -3.62
N ALA A 222 17.15 -10.24 -3.04
CA ALA A 222 17.51 -10.24 -1.63
C ALA A 222 16.29 -9.96 -0.76
N LYS A 223 16.14 -10.70 0.35
CA LYS A 223 14.97 -10.57 1.24
C LYS A 223 15.04 -9.28 2.06
N LEU A 224 14.08 -8.39 1.85
CA LEU A 224 13.91 -7.17 2.62
C LEU A 224 13.00 -7.39 3.84
N GLY A 225 11.95 -8.17 3.67
CA GLY A 225 10.97 -8.35 4.73
C GLY A 225 10.02 -9.52 4.51
N GLY A 226 8.98 -9.55 5.34
CA GLY A 226 7.93 -10.55 5.20
C GLY A 226 6.69 -10.21 6.01
N VAL A 227 5.59 -10.82 5.61
CA VAL A 227 4.25 -10.66 6.20
C VAL A 227 3.85 -11.94 6.93
N LEU A 228 3.30 -11.82 8.13
CA LEU A 228 2.76 -12.92 8.91
C LEU A 228 1.35 -12.58 9.39
N LEU A 229 0.42 -13.52 9.22
CA LEU A 229 -0.92 -13.44 9.78
C LEU A 229 -1.03 -14.39 10.96
N GLU A 230 -1.55 -13.89 12.08
CA GLU A 230 -1.96 -14.68 13.22
C GLU A 230 -3.41 -14.35 13.58
N GLY A 231 -4.26 -15.36 13.57
CA GLY A 231 -5.64 -15.31 14.01
C GLY A 231 -6.08 -16.69 14.44
N GLY A 232 -6.92 -16.79 15.45
CA GLY A 232 -7.52 -18.04 15.89
C GLY A 232 -9.01 -18.09 15.59
N THR A 233 -9.59 -19.28 15.49
CA THR A 233 -11.04 -19.47 15.38
C THR A 233 -11.72 -18.79 16.57
N GLY A 234 -12.62 -17.84 16.30
CA GLY A 234 -13.33 -17.08 17.34
C GLY A 234 -12.55 -15.88 17.91
N SER A 235 -11.35 -15.56 17.39
CA SER A 235 -10.67 -14.32 17.72
C SER A 235 -11.42 -13.14 17.09
N PRO A 236 -11.72 -12.06 17.83
CA PRO A 236 -12.40 -10.88 17.28
C PRO A 236 -11.52 -10.08 16.32
N ARG A 237 -10.21 -10.35 16.30
CA ARG A 237 -9.23 -9.64 15.48
C ARG A 237 -8.15 -10.57 14.95
N VAL A 238 -7.68 -10.28 13.74
CA VAL A 238 -6.52 -10.90 13.12
C VAL A 238 -5.31 -9.97 13.28
N LYS A 239 -4.18 -10.52 13.68
CA LYS A 239 -2.91 -9.79 13.78
C LYS A 239 -2.16 -9.92 12.46
N VAL A 240 -1.81 -8.80 11.87
CA VAL A 240 -0.94 -8.70 10.68
C VAL A 240 0.43 -8.24 11.15
N GLY A 241 1.42 -9.10 11.14
CA GLY A 241 2.81 -8.76 11.45
C GLY A 241 3.61 -8.51 10.18
N ILE A 242 4.40 -7.45 10.17
CA ILE A 242 5.35 -7.14 9.10
C ILE A 242 6.70 -6.88 9.74
N GLY A 243 7.72 -7.61 9.27
CA GLY A 243 9.11 -7.38 9.63
C GLY A 243 9.89 -6.88 8.44
N LEU A 244 10.64 -5.78 8.60
CA LEU A 244 11.49 -5.19 7.57
C LEU A 244 12.90 -4.99 8.10
N ASN A 245 13.90 -5.40 7.33
CA ASN A 245 15.30 -5.11 7.64
C ASN A 245 15.62 -3.66 7.26
N ARG A 246 16.40 -2.99 8.10
CA ARG A 246 16.91 -1.65 7.80
C ARG A 246 18.08 -1.67 6.83
N LYS A 247 19.00 -2.61 7.03
CA LYS A 247 20.26 -2.72 6.26
C LYS A 247 20.43 -4.12 5.72
N GLY A 248 21.03 -4.20 4.55
CA GLY A 248 21.37 -5.46 3.92
C GLY A 248 22.47 -6.23 4.64
N GLY A 249 22.71 -7.44 4.16
CA GLY A 249 23.73 -8.35 4.68
C GLY A 249 23.46 -9.81 4.32
N SER A 250 23.87 -10.71 5.20
CA SER A 250 23.57 -12.15 5.09
C SER A 250 23.10 -12.69 6.43
N LEU A 251 22.13 -13.57 6.40
CA LEU A 251 21.62 -14.29 7.55
C LEU A 251 21.47 -15.77 7.18
N ASP A 252 22.17 -16.66 7.87
CA ASP A 252 22.17 -18.10 7.62
C ASP A 252 22.37 -18.49 6.14
N GLY A 253 23.24 -17.72 5.43
CA GLY A 253 23.54 -17.91 4.02
C GLY A 253 22.50 -17.31 3.05
N ILE A 254 21.41 -16.75 3.56
CA ILE A 254 20.39 -16.06 2.76
C ILE A 254 20.83 -14.58 2.60
N ARG A 255 20.79 -14.07 1.38
CA ARG A 255 20.97 -12.65 1.09
C ARG A 255 19.78 -11.87 1.63
N ILE A 256 20.06 -10.89 2.49
CA ILE A 256 19.08 -9.93 2.99
C ILE A 256 19.39 -8.53 2.46
N ALA A 257 18.34 -7.77 2.16
CA ALA A 257 18.42 -6.34 1.87
C ALA A 257 17.74 -5.56 2.99
N GLY A 258 18.01 -4.27 3.07
CA GLY A 258 17.29 -3.36 3.93
C GLY A 258 16.59 -2.28 3.12
N TRP A 259 15.64 -1.57 3.74
CA TRP A 259 14.98 -0.46 3.05
C TRP A 259 15.93 0.68 2.68
N GLU A 260 17.03 0.87 3.42
CA GLU A 260 18.06 1.87 3.08
C GLU A 260 18.76 1.55 1.74
N ASP A 261 18.79 0.27 1.33
CA ASP A 261 19.38 -0.16 0.04
C ASP A 261 18.46 0.19 -1.15
N VAL A 262 17.16 0.40 -0.91
CA VAL A 262 16.14 0.64 -1.95
C VAL A 262 15.69 2.10 -1.96
N LEU A 263 15.34 2.64 -0.79
CA LEU A 263 14.80 3.99 -0.64
C LEU A 263 15.88 5.05 -0.35
N GLY A 264 17.12 4.60 -0.09
CA GLY A 264 18.15 5.47 0.46
C GLY A 264 17.97 5.72 1.97
N PRO A 265 18.76 6.63 2.55
CA PRO A 265 18.69 6.95 3.98
C PRO A 265 17.30 7.47 4.35
N SER A 266 16.51 6.65 5.05
CA SER A 266 15.15 6.96 5.47
C SER A 266 14.94 6.58 6.93
N ARG A 267 14.15 7.38 7.65
CA ARG A 267 13.80 7.10 9.04
C ARG A 267 12.79 5.95 9.11
N ALA A 268 12.87 5.16 10.17
CA ALA A 268 11.93 4.07 10.39
C ALA A 268 10.45 4.55 10.48
N SER A 269 10.23 5.80 10.96
CA SER A 269 8.90 6.42 10.97
C SER A 269 8.34 6.66 9.57
N GLU A 270 9.16 7.15 8.64
CA GLU A 270 8.76 7.38 7.25
C GLU A 270 8.40 6.06 6.55
N VAL A 271 9.24 5.04 6.74
CA VAL A 271 8.96 3.69 6.22
C VAL A 271 7.71 3.09 6.84
N PHE A 272 7.49 3.30 8.15
CA PHE A 272 6.27 2.86 8.81
C PHE A 272 5.03 3.54 8.23
N GLU A 273 5.06 4.85 8.01
CA GLU A 273 3.93 5.62 7.44
C GLU A 273 3.55 5.11 6.05
N MET A 274 4.53 4.82 5.18
CA MET A 274 4.30 4.21 3.86
C MET A 274 3.64 2.82 3.98
N VAL A 275 4.14 2.00 4.90
CA VAL A 275 3.62 0.64 5.11
C VAL A 275 2.23 0.68 5.77
N ASP A 276 2.00 1.58 6.74
CA ASP A 276 0.68 1.77 7.37
C ASP A 276 -0.36 2.18 6.33
N ALA A 277 -0.03 3.15 5.47
CA ALA A 277 -0.87 3.57 4.38
C ALA A 277 -1.21 2.41 3.41
N ALA A 278 -0.22 1.60 3.06
CA ALA A 278 -0.41 0.44 2.19
C ALA A 278 -1.35 -0.61 2.82
N VAL A 279 -1.17 -0.95 4.09
CA VAL A 279 -2.03 -1.93 4.78
C VAL A 279 -3.45 -1.36 4.99
N ALA A 280 -3.56 -0.07 5.36
CA ALA A 280 -4.84 0.61 5.55
C ALA A 280 -5.66 0.67 4.26
N SER A 281 -5.02 0.82 3.08
CA SER A 281 -5.70 0.82 1.79
C SER A 281 -6.54 -0.44 1.55
N LEU A 282 -6.14 -1.57 2.15
CA LEU A 282 -6.87 -2.83 2.04
C LEU A 282 -7.95 -2.97 3.13
N PHE A 283 -7.63 -2.67 4.39
CA PHE A 283 -8.42 -3.19 5.51
C PHE A 283 -8.90 -2.14 6.52
N GLU A 284 -8.50 -0.87 6.42
CA GLU A 284 -9.08 0.14 7.28
C GLU A 284 -10.53 0.40 6.89
N GLU A 285 -11.43 0.33 7.88
CA GLU A 285 -12.85 0.60 7.69
C GLU A 285 -13.12 2.10 7.88
N LEU A 286 -13.68 2.72 6.85
CA LEU A 286 -14.09 4.12 6.86
C LEU A 286 -15.58 4.22 6.51
N PRO A 287 -16.36 5.08 7.19
CA PRO A 287 -17.81 5.16 6.97
C PRO A 287 -18.23 5.47 5.53
N SER A 288 -17.38 6.18 4.78
CA SER A 288 -17.70 6.67 3.42
C SER A 288 -16.91 5.98 2.31
N VAL A 289 -16.13 4.95 2.64
CA VAL A 289 -15.30 4.21 1.68
C VAL A 289 -15.71 2.75 1.71
N SER A 290 -16.13 2.23 0.56
CA SER A 290 -16.53 0.81 0.45
C SER A 290 -15.38 -0.11 0.85
N PRO A 291 -15.66 -1.21 1.59
CA PRO A 291 -14.69 -2.26 1.83
C PRO A 291 -14.14 -2.80 0.51
N ILE A 292 -12.90 -3.30 0.54
CA ILE A 292 -12.32 -3.98 -0.62
C ILE A 292 -13.12 -5.26 -0.93
N THR A 293 -13.27 -5.57 -2.20
CA THR A 293 -13.91 -6.82 -2.63
C THR A 293 -12.87 -7.93 -2.80
N ARG A 294 -13.32 -9.20 -2.78
CA ARG A 294 -12.46 -10.36 -3.06
C ARG A 294 -11.80 -10.26 -4.44
N GLU A 295 -12.55 -9.80 -5.43
CA GLU A 295 -12.04 -9.63 -6.79
C GLU A 295 -10.92 -8.58 -6.86
N GLU A 296 -11.09 -7.45 -6.19
CA GLU A 296 -10.04 -6.41 -6.08
C GLU A 296 -8.82 -6.93 -5.34
N LEU A 297 -9.01 -7.69 -4.25
CA LEU A 297 -7.92 -8.28 -3.50
C LEU A 297 -7.12 -9.27 -4.34
N LEU A 298 -7.81 -10.12 -5.13
CA LEU A 298 -7.17 -11.02 -6.11
C LEU A 298 -6.42 -10.23 -7.20
N ARG A 299 -7.03 -9.20 -7.74
CA ARG A 299 -6.42 -8.34 -8.76
C ARG A 299 -5.16 -7.66 -8.25
N ILE A 300 -5.19 -7.10 -7.04
CA ILE A 300 -4.02 -6.49 -6.39
C ILE A 300 -2.92 -7.53 -6.17
N SER A 301 -3.27 -8.69 -5.62
CA SER A 301 -2.31 -9.78 -5.37
C SER A 301 -1.64 -10.28 -6.65
N TRP A 302 -2.44 -10.52 -7.70
CA TRP A 302 -1.90 -10.98 -8.96
C TRP A 302 -1.09 -9.92 -9.70
N ARG A 303 -1.52 -8.66 -9.65
CA ARG A 303 -0.76 -7.55 -10.23
C ARG A 303 0.65 -7.47 -9.63
N GLY A 304 0.78 -7.42 -8.30
CA GLY A 304 2.08 -7.36 -7.64
C GLY A 304 2.97 -8.56 -7.96
N LEU A 305 2.40 -9.79 -7.98
CA LEU A 305 3.13 -10.99 -8.37
C LEU A 305 3.56 -10.96 -9.85
N SER A 306 2.70 -10.55 -10.76
CA SER A 306 3.00 -10.51 -12.20
C SER A 306 4.06 -9.44 -12.53
N GLU A 307 4.04 -8.31 -11.83
CA GLU A 307 5.08 -7.28 -11.93
C GLU A 307 6.43 -7.83 -11.48
N SER A 308 6.48 -8.50 -10.32
CA SER A 308 7.70 -9.17 -9.83
C SER A 308 8.23 -10.23 -10.80
N LEU A 309 7.35 -11.01 -11.41
CA LEU A 309 7.72 -12.01 -12.43
C LEU A 309 8.23 -11.36 -13.72
N SER A 310 7.69 -10.21 -14.11
CA SER A 310 8.10 -9.48 -15.31
C SER A 310 9.52 -8.93 -15.22
N GLN A 311 10.02 -8.71 -14.01
CA GLN A 311 11.37 -8.23 -13.73
C GLN A 311 12.45 -9.35 -13.75
N GLY A 312 12.09 -10.54 -14.21
CA GLY A 312 13.04 -11.63 -14.42
C GLY A 312 13.08 -12.69 -13.33
N THR A 313 12.16 -12.66 -12.38
CA THR A 313 12.03 -13.73 -11.38
C THR A 313 11.61 -15.06 -12.06
N HIS A 314 12.43 -16.07 -11.91
CA HIS A 314 12.15 -17.42 -12.41
C HIS A 314 11.63 -18.32 -11.27
N VAL A 315 10.63 -19.13 -11.60
CA VAL A 315 10.08 -20.12 -10.68
C VAL A 315 10.38 -21.53 -11.20
N SER A 316 10.85 -22.38 -10.32
CA SER A 316 11.04 -23.78 -10.62
C SER A 316 10.44 -24.69 -9.54
N ARG A 317 10.03 -25.89 -9.95
CA ARG A 317 9.53 -26.94 -9.08
C ARG A 317 10.27 -28.24 -9.38
N SER A 318 10.88 -28.83 -8.34
CA SER A 318 11.69 -30.06 -8.49
C SER A 318 12.75 -29.97 -9.60
N GLY A 319 13.34 -28.77 -9.81
CA GLY A 319 14.35 -28.52 -10.83
C GLY A 319 13.82 -28.23 -12.24
N SER A 320 12.51 -28.35 -12.47
CA SER A 320 11.87 -27.99 -13.74
C SER A 320 11.33 -26.57 -13.69
N SER A 321 11.52 -25.80 -14.76
CA SER A 321 10.95 -24.45 -14.90
C SER A 321 9.43 -24.54 -14.96
N VAL A 322 8.75 -23.71 -14.18
CA VAL A 322 7.28 -23.59 -14.16
C VAL A 322 6.90 -22.11 -14.26
N ARG A 323 5.73 -21.84 -14.82
CA ARG A 323 5.26 -20.49 -15.03
C ARG A 323 4.04 -20.19 -14.18
N PRO A 324 4.12 -19.29 -13.18
CA PRO A 324 2.95 -18.76 -12.51
C PRO A 324 2.05 -18.03 -13.53
N VAL A 325 0.75 -18.31 -13.50
CA VAL A 325 -0.23 -17.75 -14.44
C VAL A 325 -1.46 -17.15 -13.77
N GLY A 326 -1.58 -17.25 -12.45
CA GLY A 326 -2.68 -16.70 -11.68
C GLY A 326 -2.69 -17.14 -10.23
N LEU A 327 -3.73 -16.71 -9.53
CA LEU A 327 -4.08 -17.15 -8.18
C LEU A 327 -5.51 -17.69 -8.20
N THR A 328 -5.77 -18.67 -7.34
CA THR A 328 -7.15 -19.09 -7.03
C THR A 328 -7.81 -18.07 -6.09
N GLU A 329 -9.12 -18.19 -5.89
CA GLU A 329 -9.86 -17.38 -4.91
C GLU A 329 -9.34 -17.53 -3.47
N ASP A 330 -8.67 -18.65 -3.18
CA ASP A 330 -8.02 -18.91 -1.90
C ASP A 330 -6.56 -18.42 -1.85
N GLY A 331 -6.06 -17.79 -2.91
CA GLY A 331 -4.69 -17.28 -2.98
C GLY A 331 -3.64 -18.35 -3.23
N HIS A 332 -4.04 -19.56 -3.66
CA HIS A 332 -3.11 -20.57 -4.11
C HIS A 332 -2.54 -20.19 -5.48
N LEU A 333 -1.27 -20.51 -5.71
CA LEU A 333 -0.60 -20.17 -6.96
C LEU A 333 -1.00 -21.16 -8.07
N ILE A 334 -1.42 -20.63 -9.23
CA ILE A 334 -1.72 -21.42 -10.42
C ILE A 334 -0.46 -21.43 -11.28
N LEU A 335 0.04 -22.63 -11.58
CA LEU A 335 1.24 -22.87 -12.37
C LEU A 335 0.88 -23.53 -13.71
N TYR A 336 1.55 -23.09 -14.76
CA TYR A 336 1.62 -23.81 -16.04
C TYR A 336 2.91 -24.62 -16.06
N CYS A 337 2.77 -25.94 -16.20
CA CYS A 337 3.83 -26.93 -16.21
C CYS A 337 3.76 -27.75 -17.51
N GLU A 338 4.75 -28.59 -17.79
CA GLU A 338 4.72 -29.52 -18.93
C GLU A 338 3.52 -30.48 -18.90
N SER A 339 3.08 -30.85 -17.68
CA SER A 339 1.90 -31.69 -17.43
C SER A 339 0.56 -30.95 -17.59
N GLY A 340 0.56 -29.63 -17.77
CA GLY A 340 -0.64 -28.79 -17.84
C GLY A 340 -0.70 -27.77 -16.70
N VAL A 341 -1.92 -27.40 -16.29
CA VAL A 341 -2.16 -26.41 -15.24
C VAL A 341 -2.33 -27.10 -13.89
N GLU A 342 -1.57 -26.66 -12.90
CA GLU A 342 -1.61 -27.18 -11.54
C GLU A 342 -1.80 -26.04 -10.53
N THR A 343 -2.39 -26.35 -9.37
CA THR A 343 -2.54 -25.42 -8.24
C THR A 343 -1.61 -25.82 -7.11
N VAL A 344 -0.93 -24.85 -6.50
CA VAL A 344 0.03 -25.05 -5.42
C VAL A 344 -0.31 -24.17 -4.23
N ASP A 345 -0.38 -24.76 -3.05
CA ASP A 345 -0.61 -24.12 -1.76
C ASP A 345 0.64 -24.11 -0.86
N GLU A 346 1.68 -24.87 -1.23
CA GLU A 346 2.93 -25.01 -0.48
C GLU A 346 4.11 -24.31 -1.18
N VAL A 347 4.63 -23.27 -0.55
CA VAL A 347 5.77 -22.48 -1.08
C VAL A 347 7.07 -23.30 -1.11
N GLU A 348 7.22 -24.25 -0.20
CA GLU A 348 8.43 -25.10 -0.08
C GLU A 348 8.65 -26.01 -1.28
N SER A 349 7.59 -26.26 -2.05
CA SER A 349 7.70 -26.99 -3.31
C SER A 349 8.31 -26.18 -4.45
N LEU A 350 8.48 -24.87 -4.25
CA LEU A 350 8.91 -23.93 -5.28
C LEU A 350 10.25 -23.26 -4.94
N SER A 351 11.10 -23.12 -5.92
CA SER A 351 12.29 -22.29 -5.86
C SER A 351 12.09 -21.02 -6.71
N TRP A 352 12.35 -19.88 -6.11
CA TRP A 352 12.27 -18.56 -6.72
C TRP A 352 13.69 -18.01 -6.88
N VAL A 353 14.05 -17.63 -8.10
CA VAL A 353 15.36 -17.10 -8.45
C VAL A 353 15.16 -15.81 -9.23
N ALA A 354 15.70 -14.71 -8.72
CA ALA A 354 15.74 -13.40 -9.37
C ALA A 354 17.00 -13.25 -10.20
#